data_42b5d42d3b282a2f974bcd92183879e4
#
_entry.id   42b5d42d3b282a2f974bcd92183879e4
#
_cell.length_a   1.000
_cell.length_b   1.000
_cell.length_c   1.000
_cell.angle_alpha   90.00
_cell.angle_beta   90.00
_cell.angle_gamma   90.00
#
_symmetry.space_group_name_H-M   'P 1'
#
loop_
_entity.id
_entity.type
_entity.pdbx_description
1 polymer ?
#
loop_
_entity_poly.entity_id
_entity_poly.type
_entity_poly.pdbx_seq_one_letter_code
_entity_poly.pdbx_strand_id
1 'polypeptide(L)'
;LYLRDKGYNQQELDASGLFKRSQSGRIYCLFWKRVMTPIFDLRGNIIAFGGRVLDDSKPKYVNSPETLVYHKSETVFALQIAKRSAVRRFVLCEGYMDVISMHQAGIDTAVCACGTALTPEQVRLISEYADEVILSYDSDEAGQKATLRSLELFRNSPVKVGVLQIPGAKDPDEYIKKYGAERFKALLDGVGNALDFRLGRLRSQYDLAQDAQRLEYVKEAVNMLAERSNPTEQEVYAGRLAEETNISKTAIMTQLETAVKRAGSKHRWEKKQQALKSGEMNQINVPYSAGGSQALGIASAQQRLLAAMLREPHYIDLVQGQLTAEQFVLPQQKELFEAMLRCRQEGIE
;
A
#
# COMPACT_ATOMS: atom_id res chain seq x y z
N LEU A 1 -7.74 -38.98 14.58
CA LEU A 1 -8.18 -40.31 14.15
C LEU A 1 -8.61 -40.28 12.68
N TYR A 2 -9.69 -39.59 12.28
CA TYR A 2 -10.25 -39.62 10.92
C TYR A 2 -9.22 -39.40 9.78
N LEU A 3 -8.36 -38.36 9.87
CA LEU A 3 -7.38 -38.14 8.82
C LEU A 3 -6.26 -39.18 8.78
N ARG A 4 -5.88 -39.74 9.94
CA ARG A 4 -4.95 -40.87 9.99
C ARG A 4 -5.54 -42.10 9.34
N ASP A 5 -6.84 -42.41 9.60
CA ASP A 5 -7.56 -43.52 8.99
C ASP A 5 -7.69 -43.32 7.45
N LYS A 6 -7.58 -42.09 6.96
CA LYS A 6 -7.49 -41.73 5.52
C LYS A 6 -6.08 -41.82 4.95
N GLY A 7 -5.07 -42.20 5.75
CA GLY A 7 -3.70 -42.44 5.31
C GLY A 7 -2.74 -41.26 5.47
N TYR A 8 -3.21 -40.12 6.02
CA TYR A 8 -2.32 -38.96 6.24
C TYR A 8 -1.35 -39.23 7.40
N ASN A 9 -0.06 -38.99 7.14
CA ASN A 9 0.99 -39.17 8.13
C ASN A 9 1.10 -37.96 9.09
N GLN A 10 1.93 -38.09 10.13
CA GLN A 10 2.06 -37.05 11.15
C GLN A 10 2.66 -35.77 10.60
N GLN A 11 3.59 -35.84 9.64
CA GLN A 11 4.22 -34.65 9.04
C GLN A 11 3.21 -33.83 8.21
N GLU A 12 2.35 -34.51 7.44
CA GLU A 12 1.26 -33.89 6.68
C GLU A 12 0.24 -33.22 7.61
N LEU A 13 -0.12 -33.89 8.73
CA LEU A 13 -1.03 -33.33 9.72
C LEU A 13 -0.44 -32.08 10.40
N ASP A 14 0.83 -32.08 10.75
CA ASP A 14 1.51 -30.96 11.36
C ASP A 14 1.66 -29.79 10.35
N ALA A 15 1.95 -30.09 9.08
CA ALA A 15 2.06 -29.10 8.00
C ALA A 15 0.71 -28.51 7.57
N SER A 16 -0.41 -29.21 7.81
CA SER A 16 -1.76 -28.77 7.39
C SER A 16 -2.25 -27.51 8.08
N GLY A 17 -1.68 -27.13 9.23
CA GLY A 17 -2.16 -26.02 10.06
C GLY A 17 -3.53 -26.23 10.71
N LEU A 18 -4.10 -27.45 10.64
CA LEU A 18 -5.40 -27.79 11.24
C LEU A 18 -5.30 -28.09 12.73
N PHE A 19 -4.11 -28.39 13.21
CA PHE A 19 -3.85 -28.82 14.57
C PHE A 19 -2.83 -27.92 15.26
N LYS A 20 -2.96 -27.84 16.58
CA LYS A 20 -1.97 -27.21 17.47
C LYS A 20 -1.56 -28.18 18.57
N ARG A 21 -0.36 -27.99 19.11
CA ARG A 21 0.13 -28.67 20.32
C ARG A 21 -0.03 -27.75 21.52
N SER A 22 -0.61 -28.28 22.60
CA SER A 22 -0.61 -27.60 23.90
C SER A 22 0.79 -27.61 24.52
N GLN A 23 1.01 -26.84 25.56
CA GLN A 23 2.26 -26.85 26.35
C GLN A 23 2.56 -28.27 26.92
N SER A 24 1.51 -29.09 27.19
CA SER A 24 1.64 -30.47 27.62
C SER A 24 1.88 -31.47 26.48
N GLY A 25 2.08 -31.01 25.24
CA GLY A 25 2.31 -31.84 24.06
C GLY A 25 1.06 -32.45 23.44
N ARG A 26 -0.13 -32.22 24.00
CA ARG A 26 -1.39 -32.77 23.48
C ARG A 26 -1.78 -32.06 22.20
N ILE A 27 -2.09 -32.82 21.16
CA ILE A 27 -2.59 -32.32 19.87
C ILE A 27 -4.09 -32.04 19.98
N TYR A 28 -4.55 -30.89 19.52
CA TYR A 28 -5.96 -30.53 19.45
C TYR A 28 -6.28 -29.82 18.12
N CYS A 29 -7.55 -29.95 17.67
CA CYS A 29 -8.01 -29.25 16.47
C CYS A 29 -8.11 -27.75 16.72
N LEU A 30 -7.51 -26.96 15.84
CA LEU A 30 -7.54 -25.48 15.91
C LEU A 30 -8.96 -24.92 15.82
N PHE A 31 -9.83 -25.62 15.10
CA PHE A 31 -11.18 -25.18 14.75
C PHE A 31 -12.29 -25.85 15.57
N TRP A 32 -11.97 -26.29 16.77
CA TRP A 32 -12.94 -26.97 17.64
C TRP A 32 -14.16 -26.08 17.93
N LYS A 33 -15.38 -26.61 17.72
CA LYS A 33 -16.67 -25.95 17.92
C LYS A 33 -16.80 -24.63 17.15
N ARG A 34 -16.36 -24.60 15.90
CA ARG A 34 -16.44 -23.41 15.05
C ARG A 34 -17.18 -23.68 13.75
N VAL A 35 -17.92 -22.68 13.27
CA VAL A 35 -18.36 -22.65 11.88
C VAL A 35 -17.16 -22.40 11.02
N MET A 36 -16.96 -23.25 10.02
CA MET A 36 -15.78 -23.23 9.16
C MET A 36 -16.08 -22.52 7.85
N THR A 37 -15.23 -21.60 7.49
CA THR A 37 -15.25 -20.89 6.20
C THR A 37 -14.01 -21.27 5.41
N PRO A 38 -14.14 -21.97 4.26
CA PRO A 38 -12.98 -22.29 3.43
C PRO A 38 -12.43 -21.04 2.76
N ILE A 39 -11.11 -20.95 2.70
CA ILE A 39 -10.35 -19.91 1.96
C ILE A 39 -9.80 -20.57 0.72
N PHE A 40 -10.03 -19.95 -0.43
CA PHE A 40 -9.67 -20.49 -1.73
C PHE A 40 -8.52 -19.70 -2.37
N ASP A 41 -7.72 -20.43 -3.15
CA ASP A 41 -6.81 -19.78 -4.11
C ASP A 41 -7.59 -19.25 -5.33
N LEU A 42 -6.89 -18.60 -6.25
CA LEU A 42 -7.50 -18.06 -7.48
C LEU A 42 -8.04 -19.15 -8.43
N ARG A 43 -7.62 -20.39 -8.27
CA ARG A 43 -8.06 -21.53 -9.10
C ARG A 43 -9.29 -22.23 -8.51
N GLY A 44 -9.63 -21.92 -7.25
CA GLY A 44 -10.74 -22.51 -6.53
C GLY A 44 -10.36 -23.72 -5.67
N ASN A 45 -9.07 -23.95 -5.43
CA ASN A 45 -8.62 -24.95 -4.48
C ASN A 45 -8.71 -24.39 -3.05
N ILE A 46 -9.13 -25.21 -2.08
CA ILE A 46 -9.12 -24.84 -0.67
C ILE A 46 -7.67 -24.85 -0.17
N ILE A 47 -7.19 -23.72 0.33
CA ILE A 47 -5.81 -23.55 0.83
C ILE A 47 -5.77 -23.27 2.33
N ALA A 48 -6.88 -22.84 2.95
CA ALA A 48 -6.97 -22.52 4.36
C ALA A 48 -8.42 -22.49 4.84
N PHE A 49 -8.59 -22.24 6.14
CA PHE A 49 -9.90 -22.08 6.77
C PHE A 49 -9.92 -20.91 7.73
N GLY A 50 -11.05 -20.21 7.77
CA GLY A 50 -11.45 -19.36 8.88
C GLY A 50 -12.45 -20.09 9.77
N GLY A 51 -12.41 -19.87 11.08
CA GLY A 51 -13.34 -20.48 12.02
C GLY A 51 -13.92 -19.44 12.98
N ARG A 52 -15.26 -19.34 13.05
CA ARG A 52 -15.98 -18.46 13.97
C ARG A 52 -16.76 -19.27 14.99
N VAL A 53 -16.66 -18.91 16.29
CA VAL A 53 -17.53 -19.45 17.33
C VAL A 53 -18.95 -18.87 17.19
N LEU A 54 -19.96 -19.65 17.58
CA LEU A 54 -21.37 -19.22 17.62
C LEU A 54 -21.79 -18.74 19.02
N ASP A 55 -20.95 -18.98 20.02
CA ASP A 55 -21.12 -18.55 21.40
C ASP A 55 -20.14 -17.40 21.75
N ASP A 56 -20.12 -17.00 23.03
CA ASP A 56 -19.25 -15.91 23.52
C ASP A 56 -17.80 -16.36 23.81
N SER A 57 -17.43 -17.60 23.40
CA SER A 57 -16.06 -18.08 23.64
C SER A 57 -15.03 -17.30 22.84
N LYS A 58 -13.84 -17.16 23.40
CA LYS A 58 -12.73 -16.40 22.78
C LYS A 58 -11.60 -17.35 22.36
N PRO A 59 -10.87 -17.04 21.30
CA PRO A 59 -11.06 -15.90 20.38
C PRO A 59 -12.28 -16.11 19.47
N LYS A 60 -13.01 -15.04 19.15
CA LYS A 60 -14.21 -15.08 18.29
C LYS A 60 -13.91 -15.67 16.91
N TYR A 61 -12.77 -15.29 16.33
CA TYR A 61 -12.28 -15.79 15.05
C TYR A 61 -10.92 -16.45 15.18
N VAL A 62 -10.70 -17.51 14.40
CA VAL A 62 -9.41 -18.18 14.24
C VAL A 62 -9.22 -18.47 12.76
N ASN A 63 -8.07 -18.13 12.21
CA ASN A 63 -7.68 -18.46 10.84
C ASN A 63 -6.55 -19.48 10.86
N SER A 64 -6.42 -20.26 9.78
CA SER A 64 -5.26 -21.12 9.56
C SER A 64 -3.96 -20.31 9.75
N PRO A 65 -2.91 -20.91 10.32
CA PRO A 65 -1.57 -20.31 10.30
C PRO A 65 -1.03 -20.27 8.87
N GLU A 66 0.15 -19.68 8.69
CA GLU A 66 0.94 -19.86 7.45
C GLU A 66 1.20 -21.32 7.20
N THR A 67 1.07 -21.76 5.95
CA THR A 67 1.37 -23.12 5.50
C THR A 67 2.13 -23.09 4.17
N LEU A 68 2.50 -24.26 3.64
CA LEU A 68 3.15 -24.36 2.33
C LEU A 68 2.29 -23.84 1.16
N VAL A 69 0.97 -23.77 1.35
CA VAL A 69 0.00 -23.39 0.30
C VAL A 69 -0.81 -22.13 0.66
N TYR A 70 -0.64 -21.61 1.86
CA TYR A 70 -1.41 -20.45 2.34
C TYR A 70 -0.51 -19.37 2.94
N HIS A 71 -0.46 -18.23 2.28
CA HIS A 71 0.24 -17.03 2.72
C HIS A 71 -0.77 -15.91 2.93
N LYS A 72 -0.99 -15.52 4.20
CA LYS A 72 -2.01 -14.50 4.57
C LYS A 72 -1.76 -13.17 3.89
N SER A 73 -0.52 -12.79 3.77
CA SER A 73 -0.11 -11.53 3.14
C SER A 73 -0.39 -11.45 1.64
N GLU A 74 -0.60 -12.60 0.99
CA GLU A 74 -0.80 -12.71 -0.47
C GLU A 74 -2.21 -13.21 -0.83
N THR A 75 -3.01 -13.62 0.17
CA THR A 75 -4.34 -14.19 -0.06
C THR A 75 -5.43 -13.16 0.20
N VAL A 76 -6.38 -13.07 -0.72
CA VAL A 76 -7.60 -12.24 -0.60
C VAL A 76 -8.81 -13.16 -0.62
N PHE A 77 -9.63 -13.10 0.43
CA PHE A 77 -10.84 -13.93 0.56
C PHE A 77 -11.87 -13.56 -0.50
N ALA A 78 -12.50 -14.56 -1.08
CA ALA A 78 -13.53 -14.49 -2.13
C ALA A 78 -13.05 -13.89 -3.47
N LEU A 79 -11.76 -13.62 -3.66
CA LEU A 79 -11.25 -13.07 -4.92
C LEU A 79 -11.47 -14.03 -6.09
N GLN A 80 -11.46 -15.36 -5.88
CA GLN A 80 -11.78 -16.36 -6.91
C GLN A 80 -13.20 -16.23 -7.47
N ILE A 81 -14.12 -15.62 -6.69
CA ILE A 81 -15.49 -15.29 -7.14
C ILE A 81 -15.48 -13.90 -7.78
N ALA A 82 -15.02 -12.89 -7.07
CA ALA A 82 -15.05 -11.49 -7.49
C ALA A 82 -14.38 -11.26 -8.86
N LYS A 83 -13.27 -11.94 -9.15
CA LYS A 83 -12.56 -11.84 -10.45
C LYS A 83 -13.37 -12.34 -11.65
N ARG A 84 -14.45 -13.11 -11.43
CA ARG A 84 -15.33 -13.63 -12.50
C ARG A 84 -16.49 -12.70 -12.78
N SER A 85 -16.75 -11.72 -11.91
CA SER A 85 -17.79 -10.74 -12.12
C SER A 85 -17.49 -9.87 -13.34
N ALA A 86 -18.50 -9.54 -14.10
CA ALA A 86 -18.37 -8.55 -15.19
C ALA A 86 -18.13 -7.14 -14.66
N VAL A 87 -18.47 -6.89 -13.39
CA VAL A 87 -18.26 -5.63 -12.71
C VAL A 87 -16.88 -5.63 -12.07
N ARG A 88 -15.95 -4.81 -12.60
CA ARG A 88 -14.58 -4.68 -12.09
C ARG A 88 -14.49 -3.64 -10.94
N ARG A 89 -15.54 -3.53 -10.16
CA ARG A 89 -15.69 -2.65 -9.00
C ARG A 89 -15.80 -3.51 -7.75
N PHE A 90 -14.71 -3.63 -7.00
CA PHE A 90 -14.67 -4.52 -5.82
C PHE A 90 -14.99 -3.78 -4.54
N VAL A 91 -15.63 -4.46 -3.59
CA VAL A 91 -15.89 -3.95 -2.25
C VAL A 91 -14.95 -4.64 -1.28
N LEU A 92 -14.01 -3.89 -0.73
CA LEU A 92 -13.02 -4.38 0.23
C LEU A 92 -13.52 -4.18 1.66
N CYS A 93 -13.85 -5.28 2.32
CA CYS A 93 -14.38 -5.33 3.68
C CYS A 93 -13.32 -5.65 4.71
N GLU A 94 -13.63 -5.49 5.99
CA GLU A 94 -12.75 -5.84 7.09
C GLU A 94 -12.72 -7.36 7.33
N GLY A 95 -13.88 -8.00 7.35
CA GLY A 95 -14.04 -9.40 7.70
C GLY A 95 -14.78 -10.25 6.67
N TYR A 96 -14.56 -11.56 6.75
CA TYR A 96 -15.24 -12.49 5.84
C TYR A 96 -16.74 -12.65 6.11
N MET A 97 -17.24 -12.25 7.29
CA MET A 97 -18.70 -12.24 7.52
C MET A 97 -19.39 -11.17 6.70
N ASP A 98 -18.78 -9.98 6.57
CA ASP A 98 -19.29 -8.90 5.72
C ASP A 98 -19.31 -9.32 4.26
N VAL A 99 -18.22 -9.96 3.81
CA VAL A 99 -18.15 -10.52 2.45
C VAL A 99 -19.24 -11.55 2.21
N ILE A 100 -19.45 -12.49 3.13
CA ILE A 100 -20.50 -13.53 3.01
C ILE A 100 -21.88 -12.87 2.96
N SER A 101 -22.16 -11.89 3.81
CA SER A 101 -23.43 -11.15 3.85
C SER A 101 -23.69 -10.41 2.54
N MET A 102 -22.65 -9.76 1.99
CA MET A 102 -22.75 -9.09 0.69
C MET A 102 -22.98 -10.07 -0.46
N HIS A 103 -22.28 -11.21 -0.48
CA HIS A 103 -22.50 -12.25 -1.49
C HIS A 103 -23.93 -12.81 -1.42
N GLN A 104 -24.48 -13.02 -0.21
CA GLN A 104 -25.88 -13.40 -0.03
C GLN A 104 -26.85 -12.33 -0.52
N ALA A 105 -26.45 -11.05 -0.44
CA ALA A 105 -27.22 -9.91 -0.98
C ALA A 105 -27.03 -9.71 -2.49
N GLY A 106 -26.31 -10.61 -3.18
CA GLY A 106 -26.05 -10.54 -4.62
C GLY A 106 -24.95 -9.56 -5.01
N ILE A 107 -24.02 -9.25 -4.09
CA ILE A 107 -22.84 -8.40 -4.34
C ILE A 107 -21.60 -9.32 -4.34
N ASP A 108 -21.39 -10.00 -5.46
CA ASP A 108 -20.36 -11.03 -5.64
C ASP A 108 -18.92 -10.47 -5.79
N THR A 109 -18.79 -9.14 -5.80
CA THR A 109 -17.51 -8.42 -5.88
C THR A 109 -16.91 -8.05 -4.52
N ALA A 110 -17.55 -8.46 -3.42
CA ALA A 110 -17.03 -8.25 -2.09
C ALA A 110 -15.84 -9.18 -1.79
N VAL A 111 -14.78 -8.62 -1.19
CA VAL A 111 -13.54 -9.32 -0.84
C VAL A 111 -13.00 -8.81 0.50
N CYS A 112 -12.12 -9.56 1.16
CA CYS A 112 -11.41 -9.03 2.34
C CYS A 112 -10.01 -9.63 2.50
N ALA A 113 -9.16 -8.93 3.27
CA ALA A 113 -7.91 -9.47 3.78
C ALA A 113 -8.21 -10.45 4.93
N CYS A 114 -7.65 -11.68 4.88
CA CYS A 114 -7.99 -12.77 5.79
C CYS A 114 -7.49 -12.56 7.23
N GLY A 115 -8.10 -11.63 7.98
CA GLY A 115 -7.80 -11.42 9.42
C GLY A 115 -6.44 -10.80 9.69
N THR A 116 -5.87 -10.10 8.71
CA THR A 116 -4.68 -9.27 8.81
C THR A 116 -4.97 -7.88 8.24
N ALA A 117 -4.16 -6.89 8.60
CA ALA A 117 -4.20 -5.63 7.89
C ALA A 117 -3.85 -5.86 6.41
N LEU A 118 -4.46 -5.06 5.52
CA LEU A 118 -4.19 -5.09 4.09
C LEU A 118 -2.67 -4.92 3.82
N THR A 119 -2.15 -5.69 2.86
CA THR A 119 -0.73 -5.70 2.49
C THR A 119 -0.52 -5.14 1.08
N PRO A 120 0.71 -4.68 0.73
CA PRO A 120 1.03 -4.26 -0.62
C PRO A 120 0.83 -5.38 -1.67
N GLU A 121 1.09 -6.63 -1.30
CA GLU A 121 0.91 -7.81 -2.16
C GLU A 121 -0.58 -8.04 -2.47
N GLN A 122 -1.45 -7.93 -1.46
CA GLN A 122 -2.90 -8.00 -1.66
C GLN A 122 -3.43 -6.85 -2.50
N VAL A 123 -2.93 -5.63 -2.31
CA VAL A 123 -3.29 -4.47 -3.15
C VAL A 123 -2.90 -4.72 -4.60
N ARG A 124 -1.70 -5.23 -4.87
CA ARG A 124 -1.26 -5.59 -6.22
C ARG A 124 -2.17 -6.63 -6.84
N LEU A 125 -2.46 -7.69 -6.09
CA LEU A 125 -3.34 -8.77 -6.54
C LEU A 125 -4.76 -8.28 -6.85
N ILE A 126 -5.35 -7.45 -6.00
CA ILE A 126 -6.67 -6.83 -6.24
C ILE A 126 -6.62 -5.96 -7.51
N SER A 127 -5.54 -5.20 -7.70
CA SER A 127 -5.37 -4.26 -8.82
C SER A 127 -5.27 -4.95 -10.19
N GLU A 128 -4.95 -6.23 -10.24
CA GLU A 128 -4.98 -7.01 -11.48
C GLU A 128 -6.41 -7.28 -11.99
N TYR A 129 -7.39 -7.30 -11.09
CA TYR A 129 -8.76 -7.70 -11.40
C TYR A 129 -9.79 -6.57 -11.24
N ALA A 130 -9.47 -5.50 -10.53
CA ALA A 130 -10.38 -4.38 -10.27
C ALA A 130 -9.92 -3.10 -10.97
N ASP A 131 -10.87 -2.32 -11.50
CA ASP A 131 -10.66 -0.96 -11.99
C ASP A 131 -11.04 0.06 -10.91
N GLU A 132 -11.90 -0.33 -9.98
CA GLU A 132 -12.33 0.45 -8.82
C GLU A 132 -12.42 -0.42 -7.57
N VAL A 133 -12.01 0.12 -6.42
CA VAL A 133 -12.15 -0.50 -5.10
C VAL A 133 -12.90 0.44 -4.17
N ILE A 134 -13.96 -0.06 -3.55
CA ILE A 134 -14.69 0.63 -2.49
C ILE A 134 -14.25 0.05 -1.16
N LEU A 135 -13.64 0.88 -0.31
CA LEU A 135 -13.30 0.50 1.06
C LEU A 135 -14.57 0.57 1.91
N SER A 136 -14.97 -0.56 2.50
CA SER A 136 -16.16 -0.71 3.35
C SER A 136 -15.75 -1.35 4.68
N TYR A 137 -15.04 -0.57 5.49
CA TYR A 137 -14.58 -0.99 6.82
C TYR A 137 -15.55 -0.50 7.90
N ASP A 138 -15.41 -1.04 9.12
CA ASP A 138 -16.21 -0.65 10.27
C ASP A 138 -16.17 0.87 10.50
N SER A 139 -17.29 1.44 10.95
CA SER A 139 -17.43 2.88 11.18
C SER A 139 -16.71 3.37 12.46
N ASP A 140 -16.16 2.46 13.28
CA ASP A 140 -15.44 2.80 14.50
C ASP A 140 -14.03 3.37 14.22
N GLU A 141 -13.33 3.80 15.26
CA GLU A 141 -12.02 4.43 15.14
C GLU A 141 -10.97 3.47 14.52
N ALA A 142 -11.06 2.17 14.81
CA ALA A 142 -10.13 1.17 14.27
C ALA A 142 -10.34 1.00 12.76
N GLY A 143 -11.60 0.87 12.31
CA GLY A 143 -11.94 0.79 10.89
C GLY A 143 -11.60 2.07 10.12
N GLN A 144 -11.76 3.25 10.74
CA GLN A 144 -11.31 4.51 10.13
C GLN A 144 -9.79 4.58 9.94
N LYS A 145 -9.01 4.10 10.92
CA LYS A 145 -7.54 3.99 10.80
C LYS A 145 -7.15 2.99 9.72
N ALA A 146 -7.85 1.85 9.65
CA ALA A 146 -7.65 0.85 8.61
C ALA A 146 -7.96 1.41 7.22
N THR A 147 -9.03 2.20 7.07
CA THR A 147 -9.39 2.92 5.84
C THR A 147 -8.27 3.84 5.37
N LEU A 148 -7.74 4.70 6.26
CA LEU A 148 -6.64 5.62 5.89
C LEU A 148 -5.38 4.87 5.48
N ARG A 149 -5.03 3.79 6.19
CA ARG A 149 -3.90 2.94 5.85
C ARG A 149 -4.08 2.28 4.48
N SER A 150 -5.28 1.80 4.19
CA SER A 150 -5.61 1.19 2.90
C SER A 150 -5.55 2.21 1.75
N LEU A 151 -6.05 3.43 1.96
CA LEU A 151 -5.92 4.53 1.00
C LEU A 151 -4.46 4.86 0.68
N GLU A 152 -3.56 4.79 1.66
CA GLU A 152 -2.14 5.01 1.43
C GLU A 152 -1.51 3.87 0.62
N LEU A 153 -1.89 2.62 0.89
CA LEU A 153 -1.42 1.47 0.12
C LEU A 153 -1.86 1.52 -1.35
N PHE A 154 -3.08 1.97 -1.62
CA PHE A 154 -3.60 2.13 -2.98
C PHE A 154 -3.09 3.40 -3.69
N ARG A 155 -2.36 4.29 -3.02
CA ARG A 155 -1.96 5.61 -3.55
C ARG A 155 -1.26 5.54 -4.91
N ASN A 156 -0.38 4.54 -5.08
CA ASN A 156 0.39 4.34 -6.30
C ASN A 156 -0.21 3.26 -7.22
N SER A 157 -1.38 2.75 -6.90
CA SER A 157 -2.13 1.80 -7.73
C SER A 157 -2.88 2.54 -8.84
N PRO A 158 -3.08 1.95 -10.02
CA PRO A 158 -3.92 2.51 -11.09
C PRO A 158 -5.42 2.46 -10.76
N VAL A 159 -5.80 1.76 -9.70
CA VAL A 159 -7.20 1.52 -9.31
C VAL A 159 -7.82 2.77 -8.68
N LYS A 160 -9.04 3.12 -9.08
CA LYS A 160 -9.81 4.15 -8.41
C LYS A 160 -10.25 3.66 -7.03
N VAL A 161 -10.17 4.51 -6.02
CA VAL A 161 -10.57 4.13 -4.66
C VAL A 161 -11.65 5.06 -4.14
N GLY A 162 -12.79 4.47 -3.76
CA GLY A 162 -13.87 5.10 -3.03
C GLY A 162 -13.90 4.64 -1.57
N VAL A 163 -14.59 5.39 -0.72
CA VAL A 163 -14.81 5.02 0.68
C VAL A 163 -16.31 5.04 0.95
N LEU A 164 -16.84 3.90 1.37
CA LEU A 164 -18.23 3.77 1.77
C LEU A 164 -18.38 4.20 3.23
N GLN A 165 -19.24 5.16 3.48
CA GLN A 165 -19.73 5.49 4.81
C GLN A 165 -21.09 4.87 5.01
N ILE A 166 -21.23 4.03 6.04
CA ILE A 166 -22.47 3.30 6.32
C ILE A 166 -23.26 4.06 7.39
N PRO A 167 -24.38 4.75 7.02
CA PRO A 167 -25.17 5.50 7.97
C PRO A 167 -26.07 4.57 8.80
N GLY A 168 -26.05 4.71 10.12
CA GLY A 168 -26.98 4.01 11.00
C GLY A 168 -26.73 2.52 11.23
N ALA A 169 -25.57 2.03 10.82
CA ALA A 169 -25.08 0.67 11.11
C ALA A 169 -23.57 0.70 11.29
N LYS A 170 -23.04 -0.31 11.98
CA LYS A 170 -21.63 -0.42 12.27
C LYS A 170 -20.83 -0.96 11.06
N ASP A 171 -21.39 -1.96 10.41
CA ASP A 171 -20.77 -2.74 9.35
C ASP A 171 -21.78 -3.09 8.25
N PRO A 172 -21.32 -3.62 7.09
CA PRO A 172 -22.19 -4.04 5.99
C PRO A 172 -23.24 -5.09 6.38
N ASP A 173 -22.86 -6.07 7.20
CA ASP A 173 -23.73 -7.15 7.63
C ASP A 173 -24.94 -6.61 8.41
N GLU A 174 -24.68 -5.71 9.38
CA GLU A 174 -25.75 -5.04 10.13
C GLU A 174 -26.65 -4.17 9.23
N TYR A 175 -26.05 -3.41 8.31
CA TYR A 175 -26.84 -2.55 7.39
C TYR A 175 -27.75 -3.36 6.49
N ILE A 176 -27.24 -4.44 5.88
CA ILE A 176 -28.02 -5.29 4.97
C ILE A 176 -29.16 -5.97 5.73
N LYS A 177 -28.93 -6.45 6.95
CA LYS A 177 -29.96 -7.03 7.81
C LYS A 177 -31.06 -6.03 8.18
N LYS A 178 -30.68 -4.78 8.45
CA LYS A 178 -31.60 -3.73 8.93
C LYS A 178 -32.38 -3.06 7.81
N TYR A 179 -31.74 -2.79 6.68
CA TYR A 179 -32.27 -1.94 5.62
C TYR A 179 -32.47 -2.66 4.28
N GLY A 180 -31.95 -3.88 4.14
CA GLY A 180 -32.07 -4.70 2.95
C GLY A 180 -30.98 -4.48 1.90
N ALA A 181 -30.84 -5.47 1.01
CA ALA A 181 -29.80 -5.51 -0.02
C ALA A 181 -29.90 -4.37 -1.03
N GLU A 182 -31.10 -4.01 -1.46
CA GLU A 182 -31.30 -2.97 -2.49
C GLU A 182 -30.88 -1.59 -2.01
N ARG A 183 -31.13 -1.26 -0.73
CA ARG A 183 -30.66 0.00 -0.14
C ARG A 183 -29.12 0.02 -0.01
N PHE A 184 -28.53 -1.14 0.26
CA PHE A 184 -27.07 -1.22 0.33
C PHE A 184 -26.42 -1.06 -1.06
N LYS A 185 -27.02 -1.64 -2.11
CA LYS A 185 -26.57 -1.44 -3.50
C LYS A 185 -26.66 0.04 -3.90
N ALA A 186 -27.79 0.70 -3.59
CA ALA A 186 -27.93 2.13 -3.84
C ALA A 186 -26.88 2.98 -3.07
N LEU A 187 -26.52 2.55 -1.87
CA LEU A 187 -25.44 3.18 -1.10
C LEU A 187 -24.07 3.02 -1.78
N LEU A 188 -23.79 1.83 -2.33
CA LEU A 188 -22.58 1.58 -3.12
C LEU A 188 -22.50 2.46 -4.37
N ASP A 189 -23.63 2.72 -5.03
CA ASP A 189 -23.67 3.56 -6.23
C ASP A 189 -23.44 5.05 -5.92
N GLY A 190 -23.72 5.47 -4.69
CA GLY A 190 -23.50 6.83 -4.20
C GLY A 190 -22.14 7.07 -3.54
N VAL A 191 -21.20 6.13 -3.64
CA VAL A 191 -19.90 6.24 -2.95
C VAL A 191 -19.09 7.44 -3.46
N GLY A 192 -18.68 8.30 -2.53
CA GLY A 192 -17.73 9.39 -2.74
C GLY A 192 -16.30 8.89 -2.97
N ASN A 193 -15.47 9.75 -3.56
CA ASN A 193 -14.06 9.39 -3.76
C ASN A 193 -13.27 9.45 -2.44
N ALA A 194 -12.06 8.90 -2.46
CA ALA A 194 -11.16 8.87 -1.31
C ALA A 194 -10.83 10.26 -0.76
N LEU A 195 -10.86 11.28 -1.60
CA LEU A 195 -10.57 12.66 -1.23
C LEU A 195 -11.70 13.28 -0.40
N ASP A 196 -12.97 13.00 -0.77
CA ASP A 196 -14.14 13.43 0.02
C ASP A 196 -14.06 12.88 1.45
N PHE A 197 -13.73 11.61 1.60
CA PHE A 197 -13.56 10.99 2.93
C PHE A 197 -12.42 11.64 3.74
N ARG A 198 -11.25 11.84 3.11
CA ARG A 198 -10.09 12.45 3.77
C ARG A 198 -10.36 13.90 4.20
N LEU A 199 -10.99 14.68 3.34
CA LEU A 199 -11.36 16.08 3.63
C LEU A 199 -12.44 16.16 4.70
N GLY A 200 -13.47 15.31 4.64
CA GLY A 200 -14.50 15.27 5.68
C GLY A 200 -13.94 14.92 7.06
N ARG A 201 -12.99 13.96 7.12
CA ARG A 201 -12.28 13.63 8.36
C ARG A 201 -11.38 14.77 8.85
N LEU A 202 -10.65 15.43 7.95
CA LEU A 202 -9.86 16.59 8.31
C LEU A 202 -10.75 17.69 8.87
N ARG A 203 -11.87 17.96 8.19
CA ARG A 203 -12.87 18.95 8.60
C ARG A 203 -13.36 18.75 10.03
N SER A 204 -13.59 17.49 10.43
CA SER A 204 -14.11 17.16 11.77
C SER A 204 -13.13 17.47 12.92
N GLN A 205 -11.86 17.75 12.63
CA GLN A 205 -10.83 18.05 13.63
C GLN A 205 -10.72 19.56 13.93
N TYR A 206 -11.41 20.42 13.15
CA TYR A 206 -11.27 21.87 13.25
C TYR A 206 -12.62 22.55 13.51
N ASP A 207 -12.61 23.55 14.38
CA ASP A 207 -13.73 24.48 14.55
C ASP A 207 -13.57 25.68 13.60
N LEU A 208 -14.33 25.68 12.51
CA LEU A 208 -14.23 26.76 11.49
C LEU A 208 -14.78 28.12 11.96
N ALA A 209 -15.46 28.18 13.13
CA ALA A 209 -15.83 29.47 13.73
C ALA A 209 -14.60 30.23 14.26
N GLN A 210 -13.53 29.51 14.57
CA GLN A 210 -12.26 30.10 15.01
C GLN A 210 -11.34 30.33 13.82
N ASP A 211 -10.96 31.58 13.58
CA ASP A 211 -10.13 31.98 12.41
C ASP A 211 -8.81 31.21 12.33
N ALA A 212 -8.13 30.99 13.47
CA ALA A 212 -6.87 30.27 13.50
C ALA A 212 -7.03 28.79 13.06
N GLN A 213 -8.08 28.11 13.54
CA GLN A 213 -8.37 26.75 13.18
C GLN A 213 -8.85 26.63 11.72
N ARG A 214 -9.64 27.59 11.26
CA ARG A 214 -10.09 27.69 9.88
C ARG A 214 -8.92 27.82 8.91
N LEU A 215 -7.93 28.66 9.22
CA LEU A 215 -6.72 28.82 8.40
C LEU A 215 -5.86 27.56 8.38
N GLU A 216 -5.69 26.88 9.53
CA GLU A 216 -4.93 25.62 9.59
C GLU A 216 -5.64 24.51 8.81
N TYR A 217 -6.97 24.40 8.92
CA TYR A 217 -7.77 23.49 8.10
C TYR A 217 -7.53 23.69 6.60
N VAL A 218 -7.63 24.95 6.13
CA VAL A 218 -7.41 25.27 4.71
C VAL A 218 -6.00 24.91 4.28
N LYS A 219 -4.99 25.21 5.09
CA LYS A 219 -3.60 24.87 4.80
C LYS A 219 -3.39 23.36 4.66
N GLU A 220 -3.93 22.56 5.55
CA GLU A 220 -3.84 21.10 5.47
C GLU A 220 -4.66 20.52 4.31
N ALA A 221 -5.86 21.03 4.07
CA ALA A 221 -6.69 20.65 2.92
C ALA A 221 -5.99 20.94 1.60
N VAL A 222 -5.38 22.13 1.46
CA VAL A 222 -4.59 22.51 0.28
C VAL A 222 -3.40 21.58 0.09
N ASN A 223 -2.67 21.23 1.13
CA ASN A 223 -1.56 20.26 1.02
C ASN A 223 -2.06 18.88 0.56
N MET A 224 -3.22 18.44 1.05
CA MET A 224 -3.85 17.18 0.64
C MET A 224 -4.28 17.21 -0.84
N LEU A 225 -4.81 18.34 -1.32
CA LEU A 225 -5.16 18.56 -2.73
C LEU A 225 -3.91 18.61 -3.63
N ALA A 226 -2.81 19.18 -3.16
CA ALA A 226 -1.56 19.31 -3.90
C ALA A 226 -0.91 17.94 -4.21
N GLU A 227 -1.23 16.91 -3.46
CA GLU A 227 -0.81 15.52 -3.74
C GLU A 227 -1.51 14.92 -4.97
N ARG A 228 -2.58 15.54 -5.46
CA ARG A 228 -3.35 15.10 -6.63
C ARG A 228 -2.76 15.70 -7.91
N SER A 229 -2.71 14.90 -8.96
CA SER A 229 -2.19 15.31 -10.26
C SER A 229 -3.26 15.87 -11.21
N ASN A 230 -4.55 15.83 -10.86
CA ASN A 230 -5.65 16.29 -11.71
C ASN A 230 -6.02 17.74 -11.41
N PRO A 231 -5.66 18.72 -12.30
CA PRO A 231 -5.95 20.14 -12.09
C PRO A 231 -7.44 20.46 -11.99
N THR A 232 -8.30 19.75 -12.75
CA THR A 232 -9.75 19.94 -12.72
C THR A 232 -10.34 19.53 -11.37
N GLU A 233 -9.90 18.41 -10.83
CA GLU A 233 -10.30 17.96 -9.50
C GLU A 233 -9.87 18.97 -8.42
N GLN A 234 -8.62 19.46 -8.51
CA GLN A 234 -8.09 20.51 -7.63
C GLN A 234 -8.95 21.77 -7.65
N GLU A 235 -9.38 22.21 -8.83
CA GLU A 235 -10.22 23.40 -8.99
C GLU A 235 -11.61 23.22 -8.36
N VAL A 236 -12.26 22.07 -8.55
CA VAL A 236 -13.55 21.75 -7.97
C VAL A 236 -13.48 21.77 -6.43
N TYR A 237 -12.47 21.11 -5.86
CA TYR A 237 -12.31 21.08 -4.41
C TYR A 237 -11.88 22.42 -3.81
N ALA A 238 -11.09 23.21 -4.52
CA ALA A 238 -10.79 24.58 -4.10
C ALA A 238 -12.06 25.45 -4.03
N GLY A 239 -12.99 25.25 -4.97
CA GLY A 239 -14.31 25.89 -4.91
C GLY A 239 -15.13 25.48 -3.68
N ARG A 240 -15.21 24.18 -3.37
CA ARG A 240 -15.90 23.67 -2.16
C ARG A 240 -15.26 24.20 -0.87
N LEU A 241 -13.94 24.21 -0.78
CA LEU A 241 -13.22 24.78 0.36
C LEU A 241 -13.51 26.28 0.54
N ALA A 242 -13.61 27.03 -0.58
CA ALA A 242 -13.93 28.46 -0.54
C ALA A 242 -15.33 28.70 0.03
N GLU A 243 -16.34 27.94 -0.39
CA GLU A 243 -17.70 28.00 0.12
C GLU A 243 -17.76 27.61 1.61
N GLU A 244 -17.11 26.55 2.00
CA GLU A 244 -17.12 26.01 3.36
C GLU A 244 -16.42 26.95 4.37
N THR A 245 -15.31 27.58 3.97
CA THR A 245 -14.45 28.38 4.85
C THR A 245 -14.68 29.87 4.73
N ASN A 246 -15.49 30.31 3.78
CA ASN A 246 -15.69 31.73 3.43
C ASN A 246 -14.37 32.46 3.07
N ILE A 247 -13.41 31.71 2.50
CA ILE A 247 -12.14 32.25 1.96
C ILE A 247 -12.24 32.29 0.44
N SER A 248 -11.70 33.35 -0.20
CA SER A 248 -11.82 33.47 -1.65
C SER A 248 -11.15 32.28 -2.38
N LYS A 249 -11.81 31.75 -3.41
CA LYS A 249 -11.28 30.68 -4.27
C LYS A 249 -9.90 31.05 -4.82
N THR A 250 -9.68 32.32 -5.18
CA THR A 250 -8.41 32.82 -5.69
C THR A 250 -7.27 32.65 -4.68
N ALA A 251 -7.51 32.95 -3.40
CA ALA A 251 -6.51 32.77 -2.35
C ALA A 251 -6.16 31.30 -2.16
N ILE A 252 -7.16 30.41 -2.15
CA ILE A 252 -6.97 28.95 -2.05
C ILE A 252 -6.19 28.43 -3.26
N MET A 253 -6.54 28.82 -4.48
CA MET A 253 -5.83 28.40 -5.69
C MET A 253 -4.37 28.86 -5.70
N THR A 254 -4.06 30.09 -5.26
CA THR A 254 -2.68 30.58 -5.16
C THR A 254 -1.85 29.75 -4.16
N GLN A 255 -2.45 29.40 -3.02
CA GLN A 255 -1.79 28.49 -2.06
C GLN A 255 -1.60 27.09 -2.66
N LEU A 256 -2.59 26.58 -3.39
CA LEU A 256 -2.55 25.26 -4.02
C LEU A 256 -1.44 25.17 -5.07
N GLU A 257 -1.30 26.17 -5.94
CA GLU A 257 -0.20 26.22 -6.91
C GLU A 257 1.18 26.17 -6.23
N THR A 258 1.32 26.90 -5.12
CA THR A 258 2.55 26.90 -4.34
C THR A 258 2.81 25.53 -3.71
N ALA A 259 1.77 24.88 -3.16
CA ALA A 259 1.86 23.55 -2.56
C ALA A 259 2.19 22.49 -3.61
N VAL A 260 1.58 22.53 -4.80
CA VAL A 260 1.87 21.62 -5.93
C VAL A 260 3.33 21.71 -6.36
N LYS A 261 3.88 22.95 -6.49
CA LYS A 261 5.30 23.14 -6.81
C LYS A 261 6.22 22.52 -5.76
N ARG A 262 5.89 22.68 -4.47
CA ARG A 262 6.65 22.08 -3.35
C ARG A 262 6.54 20.55 -3.34
N ALA A 263 5.35 20.01 -3.53
CA ALA A 263 5.13 18.56 -3.59
C ALA A 263 5.89 17.92 -4.76
N GLY A 264 5.86 18.52 -5.93
CA GLY A 264 6.62 18.07 -7.11
C GLY A 264 8.13 18.09 -6.90
N SER A 265 8.66 19.10 -6.20
CA SER A 265 10.09 19.18 -5.85
C SER A 265 10.48 18.10 -4.83
N LYS A 266 9.64 17.88 -3.80
CA LYS A 266 9.84 16.84 -2.79
C LYS A 266 9.83 15.44 -3.40
N HIS A 267 8.84 15.13 -4.24
CA HIS A 267 8.75 13.83 -4.92
C HIS A 267 9.95 13.55 -5.84
N ARG A 268 10.43 14.58 -6.55
CA ARG A 268 11.63 14.49 -7.41
C ARG A 268 12.89 14.23 -6.58
N TRP A 269 13.00 14.87 -5.42
CA TRP A 269 14.10 14.65 -4.48
C TRP A 269 14.04 13.26 -3.84
N GLU A 270 12.88 12.79 -3.40
CA GLU A 270 12.67 11.46 -2.84
C GLU A 270 12.97 10.36 -3.87
N LYS A 271 12.49 10.48 -5.11
CA LYS A 271 12.85 9.59 -6.21
C LYS A 271 14.36 9.54 -6.45
N LYS A 272 15.02 10.70 -6.43
CA LYS A 272 16.48 10.79 -6.58
C LYS A 272 17.22 10.10 -5.41
N GLN A 273 16.74 10.27 -4.18
CA GLN A 273 17.27 9.60 -3.00
C GLN A 273 17.04 8.08 -3.05
N GLN A 274 15.88 7.65 -3.49
CA GLN A 274 15.53 6.24 -3.61
C GLN A 274 16.34 5.56 -4.72
N ALA A 275 16.50 6.21 -5.87
CA ALA A 275 17.38 5.75 -6.94
C ALA A 275 18.86 5.68 -6.51
N LEU A 276 19.31 6.61 -5.65
CA LEU A 276 20.64 6.55 -5.04
C LEU A 276 20.80 5.39 -4.04
N LYS A 277 19.71 5.04 -3.32
CA LYS A 277 19.71 3.92 -2.36
C LYS A 277 19.55 2.56 -3.02
N SER A 278 18.75 2.45 -4.10
CA SER A 278 18.50 1.21 -4.85
C SER A 278 19.65 0.83 -5.79
N GLY A 279 20.63 1.71 -5.97
CA GLY A 279 21.72 1.46 -6.92
C GLY A 279 21.30 1.53 -8.40
N GLU A 280 20.04 1.88 -8.71
CA GLU A 280 19.54 2.01 -10.08
C GLU A 280 20.16 3.17 -10.86
N MET A 281 20.75 4.16 -10.20
CA MET A 281 21.54 5.21 -10.86
C MET A 281 22.93 4.75 -11.33
N ASN A 282 23.26 3.46 -11.18
CA ASN A 282 24.51 2.88 -11.66
C ASN A 282 24.43 2.35 -13.12
N GLN A 283 23.36 2.61 -13.88
CA GLN A 283 23.40 2.41 -15.32
C GLN A 283 24.10 3.59 -15.99
N ILE A 284 25.41 3.54 -15.95
CA ILE A 284 26.25 4.37 -16.82
C ILE A 284 25.97 3.89 -18.25
N ASN A 285 25.41 4.77 -19.09
CA ASN A 285 25.35 4.53 -20.53
C ASN A 285 26.78 4.49 -21.10
N VAL A 286 27.42 3.33 -20.99
CA VAL A 286 28.70 3.10 -21.67
C VAL A 286 28.37 2.84 -23.14
N PRO A 287 28.94 3.58 -24.09
CA PRO A 287 28.77 3.29 -25.50
C PRO A 287 29.14 1.81 -25.75
N TYR A 288 28.32 1.09 -26.51
CA TYR A 288 28.44 -0.35 -26.82
C TYR A 288 29.79 -0.78 -27.45
N SER A 289 30.68 0.18 -27.75
CA SER A 289 32.01 -0.03 -28.34
C SER A 289 33.12 -0.35 -27.35
N ALA A 290 32.90 -0.27 -26.06
CA ALA A 290 33.91 -0.57 -25.03
C ALA A 290 33.63 -1.90 -24.33
N GLY A 291 34.01 -2.99 -24.95
CA GLY A 291 34.22 -4.36 -24.41
C GLY A 291 33.40 -4.81 -23.19
N GLY A 292 32.31 -5.55 -23.45
CA GLY A 292 31.73 -6.55 -22.55
C GLY A 292 31.28 -6.16 -21.11
N SER A 293 30.58 -7.06 -20.46
CA SER A 293 30.09 -6.94 -19.06
C SER A 293 31.17 -6.62 -18.01
N GLN A 294 32.42 -6.93 -18.28
CA GLN A 294 33.57 -6.61 -17.41
C GLN A 294 33.89 -5.11 -17.37
N ALA A 295 33.82 -4.40 -18.51
CA ALA A 295 34.07 -2.96 -18.57
C ALA A 295 33.02 -2.14 -17.81
N LEU A 296 31.76 -2.57 -17.84
CA LEU A 296 30.66 -1.97 -17.06
C LEU A 296 30.88 -2.13 -15.54
N GLY A 297 31.35 -3.29 -15.10
CA GLY A 297 31.69 -3.55 -13.71
C GLY A 297 32.84 -2.66 -13.21
N ILE A 298 33.89 -2.51 -14.03
CA ILE A 298 35.05 -1.66 -13.73
C ILE A 298 34.64 -0.18 -13.69
N ALA A 299 33.90 0.32 -14.68
CA ALA A 299 33.43 1.71 -14.69
C ALA A 299 32.56 2.06 -13.47
N SER A 300 31.69 1.14 -13.03
CA SER A 300 30.87 1.31 -11.83
C SER A 300 31.72 1.31 -10.53
N ALA A 301 32.75 0.50 -10.45
CA ALA A 301 33.67 0.49 -9.31
C ALA A 301 34.48 1.80 -9.25
N GLN A 302 34.98 2.28 -10.39
CA GLN A 302 35.69 3.54 -10.52
C GLN A 302 34.82 4.75 -10.15
N GLN A 303 33.54 4.74 -10.53
CA GLN A 303 32.61 5.79 -10.13
C GLN A 303 32.40 5.83 -8.61
N ARG A 304 32.30 4.67 -7.96
CA ARG A 304 32.18 4.60 -6.49
C ARG A 304 33.43 5.11 -5.79
N LEU A 305 34.59 4.79 -6.35
CA LEU A 305 35.86 5.30 -5.85
C LEU A 305 35.94 6.83 -5.93
N LEU A 306 35.64 7.42 -7.09
CA LEU A 306 35.60 8.87 -7.27
C LEU A 306 34.59 9.54 -6.33
N ALA A 307 33.41 8.94 -6.13
CA ALA A 307 32.42 9.44 -5.18
C ALA A 307 32.89 9.40 -3.72
N ALA A 308 33.68 8.38 -3.34
CA ALA A 308 34.29 8.28 -2.02
C ALA A 308 35.35 9.38 -1.83
N MET A 309 36.19 9.62 -2.83
CA MET A 309 37.24 10.65 -2.82
C MET A 309 36.65 12.06 -2.75
N LEU A 310 35.48 12.32 -3.40
CA LEU A 310 34.77 13.59 -3.30
C LEU A 310 34.14 13.83 -1.92
N ARG A 311 33.76 12.75 -1.22
CA ARG A 311 33.20 12.86 0.14
C ARG A 311 34.28 13.08 1.20
N GLU A 312 35.37 12.42 1.03
CA GLU A 312 36.44 12.32 2.02
C GLU A 312 37.79 12.56 1.29
N PRO A 313 38.28 13.80 1.18
CA PRO A 313 39.47 14.15 0.39
C PRO A 313 40.71 13.38 0.77
N HIS A 314 40.83 12.87 2.00
CA HIS A 314 41.99 12.04 2.43
C HIS A 314 42.12 10.74 1.62
N TYR A 315 41.08 10.20 1.00
CA TYR A 315 41.16 9.06 0.10
C TYR A 315 41.93 9.37 -1.19
N ILE A 316 42.05 10.65 -1.58
CA ILE A 316 42.88 11.06 -2.72
C ILE A 316 44.33 10.72 -2.43
N ASP A 317 44.80 11.02 -1.22
CA ASP A 317 46.18 10.75 -0.79
C ASP A 317 46.49 9.24 -0.75
N LEU A 318 45.53 8.41 -0.39
CA LEU A 318 45.69 6.94 -0.35
C LEU A 318 45.74 6.31 -1.75
N VAL A 319 45.05 6.92 -2.73
CA VAL A 319 44.94 6.40 -4.10
C VAL A 319 46.06 6.98 -4.99
N GLN A 320 46.63 8.12 -4.63
CA GLN A 320 47.70 8.76 -5.34
C GLN A 320 48.96 7.83 -5.39
N GLY A 321 49.43 7.51 -6.59
CA GLY A 321 50.51 6.58 -6.84
C GLY A 321 50.13 5.10 -7.00
N GLN A 322 48.86 4.74 -6.70
CA GLN A 322 48.36 3.40 -6.94
C GLN A 322 47.47 3.31 -8.19
N LEU A 323 46.86 4.41 -8.59
CA LEU A 323 45.98 4.53 -9.74
C LEU A 323 46.39 5.71 -10.63
N THR A 324 46.36 5.48 -11.95
CA THR A 324 46.62 6.50 -12.95
C THR A 324 45.35 6.85 -13.71
N ALA A 325 45.29 8.05 -14.27
CA ALA A 325 44.13 8.51 -15.02
C ALA A 325 43.84 7.64 -16.26
N GLU A 326 44.85 7.04 -16.87
CA GLU A 326 44.72 6.12 -18.00
C GLU A 326 43.99 4.83 -17.69
N GLN A 327 43.91 4.45 -16.42
CA GLN A 327 43.20 3.24 -16.00
C GLN A 327 41.67 3.40 -15.89
N PHE A 328 41.18 4.64 -16.02
CA PHE A 328 39.74 4.88 -16.02
C PHE A 328 39.12 4.56 -17.38
N VAL A 329 38.04 3.77 -17.35
CA VAL A 329 37.35 3.29 -18.55
C VAL A 329 36.60 4.40 -19.28
N LEU A 330 36.07 5.37 -18.54
CA LEU A 330 35.29 6.49 -19.10
C LEU A 330 36.09 7.77 -19.12
N PRO A 331 36.11 8.54 -20.26
CA PRO A 331 36.81 9.81 -20.37
C PRO A 331 36.44 10.81 -19.25
N GLN A 332 35.15 10.90 -18.93
CA GLN A 332 34.67 11.82 -17.88
C GLN A 332 35.20 11.46 -16.47
N GLN A 333 35.39 10.16 -16.20
CA GLN A 333 35.98 9.70 -14.93
C GLN A 333 37.48 10.02 -14.86
N LYS A 334 38.18 9.91 -15.99
CA LYS A 334 39.57 10.31 -16.13
C LYS A 334 39.73 11.80 -15.83
N GLU A 335 38.97 12.66 -16.52
CA GLU A 335 39.01 14.13 -16.33
C GLU A 335 38.69 14.53 -14.88
N LEU A 336 37.68 13.89 -14.26
CA LEU A 336 37.33 14.15 -12.87
C LEU A 336 38.47 13.75 -11.92
N PHE A 337 39.05 12.58 -12.12
CA PHE A 337 40.18 12.12 -11.30
C PHE A 337 41.38 13.07 -11.40
N GLU A 338 41.75 13.51 -12.60
CA GLU A 338 42.82 14.49 -12.82
C GLU A 338 42.52 15.85 -12.18
N ALA A 339 41.25 16.29 -12.24
CA ALA A 339 40.82 17.53 -11.58
C ALA A 339 40.94 17.42 -10.05
N MET A 340 40.54 16.28 -9.45
CA MET A 340 40.64 16.05 -8.01
C MET A 340 42.12 16.04 -7.54
N LEU A 341 43.00 15.42 -8.31
CA LEU A 341 44.43 15.44 -8.01
C LEU A 341 45.04 16.86 -8.05
N ARG A 342 44.63 17.67 -9.06
CA ARG A 342 45.05 19.08 -9.15
C ARG A 342 44.55 19.89 -7.95
N CYS A 343 43.24 19.82 -7.66
CA CYS A 343 42.67 20.54 -6.51
C CYS A 343 43.39 20.20 -5.20
N ARG A 344 43.71 18.89 -5.01
CA ARG A 344 44.44 18.44 -3.82
C ARG A 344 45.84 18.97 -3.73
N GLN A 345 46.57 19.05 -4.88
CA GLN A 345 47.93 19.62 -4.96
C GLN A 345 47.94 21.14 -4.72
N GLU A 346 46.89 21.85 -5.15
CA GLU A 346 46.71 23.28 -4.99
C GLU A 346 46.14 23.68 -3.63
N GLY A 347 45.81 22.69 -2.77
CA GLY A 347 45.26 22.95 -1.44
C GLY A 347 43.80 23.47 -1.47
N ILE A 348 43.06 23.19 -2.54
CA ILE A 348 41.64 23.54 -2.71
C ILE A 348 40.83 22.38 -2.15
N GLU A 349 40.02 22.64 -1.09
CA GLU A 349 39.10 21.66 -0.48
C GLU A 349 37.81 21.44 -1.28
#